data_24bde823ddaed2067a6fdafc9cbaccd7
#
_entry.id   24bde823ddaed2067a6fdafc9cbaccd7
#
_cell.length_a   1.000
_cell.length_b   1.000
_cell.length_c   1.000
_cell.angle_alpha   90.00
_cell.angle_beta   90.00
_cell.angle_gamma   90.00
#
_symmetry.space_group_name_H-M   'P 1'
#
loop_
_entity.id
_entity.type
_entity.pdbx_description
1 polymer ?
#
loop_
_entity_poly.entity_id
_entity_poly.type
_entity_poly.pdbx_seq_one_letter_code
_entity_poly.pdbx_strand_id
1 'polypeptide(L)'
;VAAITNITPNHLNVHGTMEEYIGAKANLIAHQNGYSRTVLNEDNEETIKLADLVRGKLVTFSLKHPVQTGAYLNDDGMLCYTEKGRTTEIVHKDDIRIPGIHNVANYLTAIAAVWGEVSIQSIVQVAKNFGGVEHRIEFVREIDGVKWYNDSIATSPTRVIAGLNSFNQKLIVIAGGYDKKIPFEPLAEPVNKNVKILILLGAT
;
A
#
# COMPACT_ATOMS: atom_id res chain seq x y z
N VAL A 1 -6.00 -8.92 15.44
CA VAL A 1 -6.01 -8.76 13.99
C VAL A 1 -4.59 -8.85 13.46
N ALA A 2 -4.38 -9.57 12.37
CA ALA A 2 -3.15 -9.54 11.58
C ALA A 2 -3.46 -9.13 10.14
N ALA A 3 -2.54 -8.41 9.49
CA ALA A 3 -2.70 -8.04 8.09
C ALA A 3 -1.37 -8.22 7.35
N ILE A 4 -1.42 -8.83 6.17
CA ILE A 4 -0.29 -8.90 5.25
C ILE A 4 -0.72 -8.26 3.94
N THR A 5 -0.15 -7.08 3.68
CA THR A 5 -0.57 -6.25 2.54
C THR A 5 0.04 -6.68 1.24
N ASN A 6 1.32 -7.11 1.29
CA ASN A 6 2.05 -7.51 0.09
C ASN A 6 3.30 -8.32 0.47
N ILE A 7 3.62 -9.32 -0.34
CA ILE A 7 4.88 -10.06 -0.28
C ILE A 7 5.53 -9.96 -1.65
N THR A 8 6.66 -9.28 -1.69
CA THR A 8 7.52 -9.13 -2.88
C THR A 8 8.98 -9.28 -2.46
N PRO A 9 9.88 -9.66 -3.37
CA PRO A 9 11.31 -9.82 -3.04
C PRO A 9 11.85 -8.60 -2.27
N ASN A 10 12.26 -8.84 -1.03
CA ASN A 10 12.85 -7.85 -0.15
C ASN A 10 13.62 -8.57 0.97
N HIS A 11 14.64 -7.93 1.51
CA HIS A 11 15.43 -8.48 2.62
C HIS A 11 16.02 -9.88 2.38
N LEU A 12 16.28 -10.26 1.12
CA LEU A 12 16.86 -11.57 0.78
C LEU A 12 18.31 -11.70 1.26
N ASN A 13 18.98 -10.58 1.54
CA ASN A 13 20.27 -10.55 2.21
C ASN A 13 20.21 -11.01 3.69
N VAL A 14 19.02 -11.04 4.28
CA VAL A 14 18.77 -11.50 5.66
C VAL A 14 18.17 -12.90 5.66
N HIS A 15 17.18 -13.14 4.80
CA HIS A 15 16.41 -14.39 4.78
C HIS A 15 16.99 -15.46 3.84
N GLY A 16 17.94 -15.12 2.95
CA GLY A 16 18.51 -16.04 2.00
C GLY A 16 17.60 -16.34 0.82
N THR A 17 16.39 -16.83 1.05
CA THR A 17 15.42 -17.19 0.00
C THR A 17 14.05 -16.53 0.18
N MET A 18 13.22 -16.56 -0.87
CA MET A 18 11.83 -16.10 -0.79
C MET A 18 11.00 -16.99 0.13
N GLU A 19 11.25 -18.29 0.14
CA GLU A 19 10.55 -19.27 1.00
C GLU A 19 10.77 -18.95 2.46
N GLU A 20 12.01 -18.65 2.88
CA GLU A 20 12.34 -18.24 4.24
C GLU A 20 11.67 -16.91 4.59
N TYR A 21 11.66 -15.95 3.68
CA TYR A 21 11.00 -14.66 3.87
C TYR A 21 9.49 -14.80 4.04
N ILE A 22 8.83 -15.62 3.18
CA ILE A 22 7.41 -15.92 3.27
C ILE A 22 7.11 -16.66 4.59
N GLY A 23 7.91 -17.67 4.93
CA GLY A 23 7.79 -18.42 6.19
C GLY A 23 7.88 -17.52 7.43
N ALA A 24 8.82 -16.58 7.44
CA ALA A 24 8.95 -15.61 8.53
C ALA A 24 7.69 -14.73 8.68
N LYS A 25 7.06 -14.31 7.57
CA LYS A 25 5.80 -13.57 7.60
C LYS A 25 4.60 -14.44 7.98
N ALA A 26 4.58 -15.69 7.54
CA ALA A 26 3.54 -16.66 7.86
C ALA A 26 3.41 -16.93 9.37
N ASN A 27 4.50 -16.77 10.15
CA ASN A 27 4.47 -16.87 11.60
C ASN A 27 3.46 -15.91 12.24
N LEU A 28 3.21 -14.74 11.64
CA LEU A 28 2.20 -13.81 12.14
C LEU A 28 0.79 -14.43 12.15
N ILE A 29 0.50 -15.32 11.19
CA ILE A 29 -0.79 -15.97 11.02
C ILE A 29 -0.81 -17.30 11.78
N ALA A 30 0.25 -18.09 11.69
CA ALA A 30 0.35 -19.43 12.25
C ALA A 30 0.13 -19.47 13.79
N HIS A 31 0.45 -18.37 14.48
CA HIS A 31 0.27 -18.23 15.92
C HIS A 31 -1.07 -17.60 16.34
N GLN A 32 -1.95 -17.30 15.38
CA GLN A 32 -3.30 -16.81 15.66
C GLN A 32 -4.23 -17.97 16.07
N ASN A 33 -5.30 -17.62 16.78
CA ASN A 33 -6.35 -18.56 17.19
C ASN A 33 -7.65 -18.39 16.38
N GLY A 34 -8.66 -19.21 16.64
CA GLY A 34 -9.95 -19.21 15.93
C GLY A 34 -10.78 -17.91 16.09
N TYR A 35 -10.45 -17.05 17.04
CA TYR A 35 -11.13 -15.75 17.25
C TYR A 35 -10.43 -14.60 16.53
N SER A 36 -9.27 -14.86 15.95
CA SER A 36 -8.47 -13.85 15.27
C SER A 36 -9.05 -13.50 13.91
N ARG A 37 -8.82 -12.25 13.48
CA ARG A 37 -9.08 -11.80 12.11
C ARG A 37 -7.76 -11.69 11.38
N THR A 38 -7.70 -12.27 10.19
CA THR A 38 -6.56 -12.15 9.28
C THR A 38 -6.98 -11.45 8.01
N VAL A 39 -6.22 -10.42 7.61
CA VAL A 39 -6.47 -9.66 6.38
C VAL A 39 -5.38 -9.98 5.37
N LEU A 40 -5.76 -10.47 4.19
CA LEU A 40 -4.84 -10.82 3.09
C LEU A 40 -5.20 -10.06 1.81
N ASN A 41 -4.20 -9.81 1.00
CA ASN A 41 -4.35 -9.20 -0.32
C ASN A 41 -4.62 -10.28 -1.39
N GLU A 42 -5.78 -10.26 -2.04
CA GLU A 42 -6.09 -11.18 -3.14
C GLU A 42 -5.34 -10.86 -4.43
N ASP A 43 -4.87 -9.62 -4.59
CA ASP A 43 -4.11 -9.20 -5.76
C ASP A 43 -2.65 -9.67 -5.74
N ASN A 44 -2.18 -10.23 -4.63
CA ASN A 44 -0.81 -10.72 -4.45
C ASN A 44 -0.81 -12.23 -4.20
N GLU A 45 -0.26 -12.97 -5.16
CA GLU A 45 -0.26 -14.44 -5.15
C GLU A 45 0.38 -15.04 -3.90
N GLU A 46 1.45 -14.40 -3.37
CA GLU A 46 2.14 -14.93 -2.19
C GLU A 46 1.36 -14.68 -0.90
N THR A 47 0.61 -13.58 -0.82
CA THR A 47 -0.23 -13.35 0.36
C THR A 47 -1.43 -14.26 0.40
N ILE A 48 -2.11 -14.48 -0.72
CA ILE A 48 -3.34 -15.28 -0.74
C ILE A 48 -3.07 -16.78 -0.50
N LYS A 49 -1.90 -17.29 -0.86
CA LYS A 49 -1.47 -18.66 -0.51
C LYS A 49 -1.44 -18.91 0.99
N LEU A 50 -1.28 -17.86 1.81
CA LEU A 50 -1.29 -17.97 3.26
C LEU A 50 -2.70 -18.16 3.86
N ALA A 51 -3.75 -18.10 3.05
CA ALA A 51 -5.13 -18.29 3.49
C ALA A 51 -5.35 -19.64 4.17
N ASP A 52 -4.66 -20.70 3.72
CA ASP A 52 -4.75 -22.04 4.30
C ASP A 52 -4.22 -22.14 5.74
N LEU A 53 -3.43 -21.16 6.17
CA LEU A 53 -2.90 -21.08 7.54
C LEU A 53 -3.87 -20.36 8.51
N VAL A 54 -4.90 -19.72 7.99
CA VAL A 54 -5.83 -18.91 8.79
C VAL A 54 -6.76 -19.80 9.60
N ARG A 55 -6.70 -19.70 10.92
CA ARG A 55 -7.55 -20.47 11.85
C ARG A 55 -8.83 -19.74 12.24
N GLY A 56 -8.83 -18.43 12.13
CA GLY A 56 -9.96 -17.56 12.50
C GLY A 56 -10.71 -17.03 11.29
N LYS A 57 -11.15 -15.79 11.37
CA LYS A 57 -11.87 -15.13 10.29
C LYS A 57 -10.88 -14.64 9.23
N LEU A 58 -10.95 -15.23 8.03
CA LEU A 58 -10.28 -14.69 6.85
C LEU A 58 -11.12 -13.53 6.28
N VAL A 59 -10.46 -12.41 6.05
CA VAL A 59 -10.97 -11.23 5.38
C VAL A 59 -9.95 -10.84 4.32
N THR A 60 -10.40 -10.52 3.12
CA THR A 60 -9.48 -10.18 2.04
C THR A 60 -9.68 -8.74 1.56
N PHE A 61 -8.73 -8.24 0.78
CA PHE A 61 -8.95 -7.02 0.03
C PHE A 61 -8.39 -7.11 -1.39
N SER A 62 -8.97 -6.33 -2.30
CA SER A 62 -8.54 -6.24 -3.69
C SER A 62 -8.75 -4.83 -4.26
N LEU A 63 -7.81 -4.38 -5.10
CA LEU A 63 -7.95 -3.21 -5.96
C LEU A 63 -8.59 -3.54 -7.32
N LYS A 64 -8.69 -4.84 -7.68
CA LYS A 64 -8.96 -5.29 -9.04
C LYS A 64 -10.34 -5.90 -9.22
N HIS A 65 -10.91 -6.46 -8.17
CA HIS A 65 -12.18 -7.20 -8.25
C HIS A 65 -12.90 -7.26 -6.89
N PRO A 66 -14.23 -7.49 -6.90
CA PRO A 66 -14.97 -7.78 -5.67
C PRO A 66 -14.46 -9.04 -4.97
N VAL A 67 -14.45 -9.03 -3.64
CA VAL A 67 -14.03 -10.15 -2.78
C VAL A 67 -15.24 -10.80 -2.12
N GLN A 68 -15.10 -12.04 -1.62
CA GLN A 68 -16.20 -12.74 -0.96
C GLN A 68 -16.54 -12.15 0.42
N THR A 69 -15.53 -11.85 1.21
CA THR A 69 -15.64 -11.19 2.52
C THR A 69 -14.46 -10.25 2.71
N GLY A 70 -14.72 -8.96 2.72
CA GLY A 70 -13.67 -7.97 2.88
C GLY A 70 -13.88 -6.68 2.11
N ALA A 71 -12.79 -5.97 1.87
CA ALA A 71 -12.83 -4.65 1.25
C ALA A 71 -12.33 -4.71 -0.20
N TYR A 72 -12.93 -3.92 -1.09
CA TYR A 72 -12.48 -3.82 -2.47
C TYR A 72 -12.78 -2.46 -3.08
N LEU A 73 -12.07 -2.16 -4.16
CA LEU A 73 -12.34 -1.00 -5.00
C LEU A 73 -13.28 -1.43 -6.12
N ASN A 74 -14.44 -0.78 -6.26
CA ASN A 74 -15.35 -1.05 -7.36
C ASN A 74 -14.99 -0.23 -8.62
N ASP A 75 -15.66 -0.51 -9.74
CA ASP A 75 -15.42 0.15 -11.03
C ASP A 75 -15.74 1.66 -10.99
N ASP A 76 -16.65 2.09 -10.11
CA ASP A 76 -17.01 3.48 -9.92
C ASP A 76 -16.02 4.24 -9.02
N GLY A 77 -14.97 3.57 -8.53
CA GLY A 77 -13.97 4.16 -7.65
C GLY A 77 -14.37 4.25 -6.18
N MET A 78 -15.43 3.55 -5.76
CA MET A 78 -15.82 3.45 -4.35
C MET A 78 -15.04 2.35 -3.63
N LEU A 79 -14.55 2.64 -2.45
CA LEU A 79 -14.09 1.64 -1.50
C LEU A 79 -15.31 1.02 -0.85
N CYS A 80 -15.47 -0.27 -1.06
CA CYS A 80 -16.61 -1.05 -0.61
C CYS A 80 -16.18 -2.10 0.41
N TYR A 81 -17.10 -2.53 1.27
CA TYR A 81 -16.94 -3.73 2.08
C TYR A 81 -18.09 -4.69 1.83
N THR A 82 -17.79 -5.96 1.63
CA THR A 82 -18.78 -7.00 1.44
C THR A 82 -18.67 -8.09 2.52
N GLU A 83 -19.81 -8.55 3.01
CA GLU A 83 -19.92 -9.66 3.94
C GLU A 83 -21.31 -10.29 3.83
N LYS A 84 -21.39 -11.63 3.79
CA LYS A 84 -22.65 -12.39 3.71
C LYS A 84 -23.56 -11.92 2.57
N GLY A 85 -22.96 -11.60 1.41
CA GLY A 85 -23.67 -11.14 0.23
C GLY A 85 -24.23 -9.72 0.29
N ARG A 86 -23.89 -8.95 1.32
CA ARG A 86 -24.24 -7.53 1.43
C ARG A 86 -23.01 -6.67 1.22
N THR A 87 -23.13 -5.71 0.31
CA THR A 87 -22.06 -4.73 0.03
C THR A 87 -22.47 -3.37 0.59
N THR A 88 -21.51 -2.71 1.20
CA THR A 88 -21.62 -1.33 1.72
C THR A 88 -20.57 -0.48 1.03
N GLU A 89 -21.00 0.59 0.37
CA GLU A 89 -20.11 1.64 -0.14
C GLU A 89 -19.72 2.57 1.01
N ILE A 90 -18.44 2.98 1.05
CA ILE A 90 -17.87 3.68 2.19
C ILE A 90 -17.37 5.08 1.80
N VAL A 91 -16.43 5.16 0.87
CA VAL A 91 -15.80 6.43 0.47
C VAL A 91 -15.24 6.30 -0.94
N HIS A 92 -15.33 7.36 -1.72
CA HIS A 92 -14.71 7.39 -3.05
C HIS A 92 -13.19 7.55 -2.93
N LYS A 93 -12.42 6.88 -3.80
CA LYS A 93 -10.94 6.93 -3.79
C LYS A 93 -10.38 8.34 -3.88
N ASP A 94 -11.08 9.23 -4.62
CA ASP A 94 -10.64 10.62 -4.82
C ASP A 94 -10.90 11.52 -3.58
N ASP A 95 -11.70 11.04 -2.62
CA ASP A 95 -11.91 11.69 -1.32
C ASP A 95 -10.78 11.36 -0.32
N ILE A 96 -9.90 10.41 -0.64
CA ILE A 96 -8.74 10.06 0.19
C ILE A 96 -7.70 11.15 0.05
N ARG A 97 -7.39 11.81 1.17
CA ARG A 97 -6.48 12.95 1.18
C ARG A 97 -5.05 12.63 0.73
N ILE A 98 -4.53 11.46 1.09
CA ILE A 98 -3.17 11.03 0.71
C ILE A 98 -3.17 10.42 -0.69
N PRO A 99 -2.28 10.88 -1.61
CA PRO A 99 -2.32 10.46 -3.00
C PRO A 99 -1.79 9.04 -3.21
N GLY A 100 -2.22 8.44 -4.34
CA GLY A 100 -1.66 7.18 -4.85
C GLY A 100 -2.50 5.94 -4.60
N ILE A 101 -2.55 5.08 -5.63
CA ILE A 101 -3.35 3.83 -5.59
C ILE A 101 -2.90 2.87 -4.47
N HIS A 102 -1.61 2.90 -4.11
CA HIS A 102 -1.10 2.13 -2.98
C HIS A 102 -1.71 2.57 -1.64
N ASN A 103 -2.08 3.85 -1.50
CA ASN A 103 -2.80 4.34 -0.32
C ASN A 103 -4.25 3.87 -0.34
N VAL A 104 -4.89 3.76 -1.49
CA VAL A 104 -6.21 3.11 -1.61
C VAL A 104 -6.12 1.67 -1.09
N ALA A 105 -5.10 0.89 -1.48
CA ALA A 105 -4.87 -0.46 -0.95
C ALA A 105 -4.65 -0.48 0.57
N ASN A 106 -3.92 0.51 1.11
CA ASN A 106 -3.75 0.66 2.56
C ASN A 106 -5.09 0.93 3.27
N TYR A 107 -5.96 1.77 2.68
CA TYR A 107 -7.30 2.01 3.22
C TYR A 107 -8.19 0.77 3.15
N LEU A 108 -8.17 0.01 2.04
CA LEU A 108 -8.89 -1.27 1.95
C LEU A 108 -8.42 -2.24 3.03
N THR A 109 -7.10 -2.32 3.26
CA THR A 109 -6.52 -3.13 4.34
C THR A 109 -7.03 -2.68 5.71
N ALA A 110 -6.99 -1.37 5.98
CA ALA A 110 -7.44 -0.80 7.24
C ALA A 110 -8.95 -1.04 7.47
N ILE A 111 -9.77 -0.80 6.44
CA ILE A 111 -11.22 -1.08 6.47
C ILE A 111 -11.46 -2.55 6.81
N ALA A 112 -10.78 -3.49 6.11
CA ALA A 112 -10.90 -4.91 6.34
C ALA A 112 -10.49 -5.30 7.77
N ALA A 113 -9.48 -4.63 8.32
CA ALA A 113 -8.98 -4.89 9.67
C ALA A 113 -9.96 -4.42 10.76
N VAL A 114 -10.60 -3.25 10.59
CA VAL A 114 -11.42 -2.61 11.64
C VAL A 114 -12.92 -2.73 11.42
N TRP A 115 -13.37 -3.42 10.36
CA TRP A 115 -14.79 -3.54 10.04
C TRP A 115 -15.60 -4.12 11.19
N GLY A 116 -16.66 -3.39 11.57
CA GLY A 116 -17.53 -3.73 12.69
C GLY A 116 -17.03 -3.24 14.07
N GLU A 117 -15.79 -2.74 14.15
CA GLU A 117 -15.22 -2.19 15.41
C GLU A 117 -15.36 -0.67 15.47
N VAL A 118 -15.48 -0.01 14.31
CA VAL A 118 -15.62 1.44 14.21
C VAL A 118 -16.79 1.81 13.29
N SER A 119 -17.31 3.02 13.43
CA SER A 119 -18.38 3.51 12.56
C SER A 119 -17.88 3.82 11.14
N ILE A 120 -18.74 3.71 10.14
CA ILE A 120 -18.43 4.10 8.76
C ILE A 120 -18.04 5.59 8.70
N GLN A 121 -18.73 6.43 9.49
CA GLN A 121 -18.44 7.86 9.58
C GLN A 121 -17.00 8.11 10.05
N SER A 122 -16.50 7.35 11.00
CA SER A 122 -15.12 7.44 11.46
C SER A 122 -14.13 7.05 10.37
N ILE A 123 -14.43 6.00 9.59
CA ILE A 123 -13.59 5.59 8.44
C ILE A 123 -13.51 6.72 7.41
N VAL A 124 -14.66 7.27 7.02
CA VAL A 124 -14.76 8.38 6.05
C VAL A 124 -14.01 9.62 6.57
N GLN A 125 -14.17 9.96 7.84
CA GLN A 125 -13.48 11.10 8.45
C GLN A 125 -11.97 10.93 8.40
N VAL A 126 -11.45 9.75 8.71
CA VAL A 126 -10.01 9.45 8.62
C VAL A 126 -9.55 9.54 7.17
N ALA A 127 -10.29 8.98 6.20
CA ALA A 127 -9.93 9.04 4.78
C ALA A 127 -9.77 10.48 4.28
N LYS A 128 -10.68 11.37 4.67
CA LYS A 128 -10.69 12.78 4.24
C LYS A 128 -9.67 13.67 4.98
N ASN A 129 -9.26 13.31 6.19
CA ASN A 129 -8.46 14.20 7.03
C ASN A 129 -7.04 13.70 7.30
N PHE A 130 -6.76 12.40 7.21
CA PHE A 130 -5.43 11.87 7.47
C PHE A 130 -4.42 12.38 6.45
N GLY A 131 -3.45 13.14 6.91
CA GLY A 131 -2.44 13.81 6.08
C GLY A 131 -1.27 12.93 5.63
N GLY A 132 -1.23 11.67 6.03
CA GLY A 132 -0.13 10.76 5.75
C GLY A 132 0.84 10.61 6.92
N VAL A 133 1.95 9.95 6.65
CA VAL A 133 3.06 9.72 7.58
C VAL A 133 4.24 10.57 7.15
N GLU A 134 4.97 11.13 8.08
CA GLU A 134 6.20 11.88 7.82
C GLU A 134 7.13 11.10 6.88
N HIS A 135 7.76 11.82 5.97
CA HIS A 135 8.71 11.31 4.98
C HIS A 135 8.12 10.32 3.94
N ARG A 136 6.78 10.17 3.87
CA ARG A 136 6.12 9.30 2.88
C ARG A 136 5.14 10.11 2.04
N ILE A 137 5.60 10.60 0.88
CA ILE A 137 4.86 11.54 0.01
C ILE A 137 4.24 12.65 0.84
N GLU A 138 4.98 13.08 1.86
CA GLU A 138 4.56 14.10 2.81
C GLU A 138 4.50 15.46 2.11
N PHE A 139 3.33 16.09 2.10
CA PHE A 139 3.23 17.46 1.63
C PHE A 139 3.93 18.41 2.61
N VAL A 140 5.00 19.06 2.15
CA VAL A 140 5.81 19.97 2.97
C VAL A 140 5.27 21.40 2.90
N ARG A 141 5.18 21.95 1.68
CA ARG A 141 4.68 23.32 1.43
C ARG A 141 4.40 23.55 -0.05
N GLU A 142 3.81 24.68 -0.33
CA GLU A 142 3.69 25.24 -1.68
C GLU A 142 4.43 26.58 -1.74
N ILE A 143 5.26 26.80 -2.76
CA ILE A 143 6.01 28.03 -3.03
C ILE A 143 5.77 28.38 -4.50
N ASP A 144 5.25 29.57 -4.77
CA ASP A 144 5.00 30.08 -6.14
C ASP A 144 4.23 29.09 -7.02
N GLY A 145 3.22 28.42 -6.45
CA GLY A 145 2.40 27.41 -7.13
C GLY A 145 3.07 26.04 -7.32
N VAL A 146 4.30 25.86 -6.82
CA VAL A 146 5.01 24.57 -6.84
C VAL A 146 4.83 23.86 -5.51
N LYS A 147 4.25 22.65 -5.54
CA LYS A 147 4.06 21.80 -4.37
C LYS A 147 5.30 20.96 -4.10
N TRP A 148 5.77 20.99 -2.88
CA TRP A 148 6.94 20.24 -2.42
C TRP A 148 6.50 19.06 -1.57
N TYR A 149 7.05 17.88 -1.90
CA TYR A 149 6.77 16.64 -1.18
C TYR A 149 8.07 15.99 -0.71
N ASN A 150 8.03 15.41 0.48
CA ASN A 150 9.12 14.64 1.06
C ASN A 150 8.77 13.14 1.03
N ASP A 151 9.54 12.36 0.28
CA ASP A 151 9.41 10.90 0.18
C ASP A 151 10.74 10.21 0.48
N SER A 152 11.53 10.78 1.40
CA SER A 152 12.88 10.28 1.73
C SER A 152 12.91 8.88 2.30
N ILE A 153 11.77 8.34 2.77
CA ILE A 153 11.65 6.95 3.20
C ILE A 153 11.59 5.95 2.03
N ALA A 154 11.41 6.43 0.79
CA ALA A 154 11.40 5.59 -0.41
C ALA A 154 12.82 5.18 -0.80
N THR A 155 13.39 4.25 -0.08
CA THR A 155 14.78 3.81 -0.19
C THR A 155 14.97 2.55 -1.07
N SER A 156 13.98 2.21 -1.90
CA SER A 156 14.06 1.11 -2.87
C SER A 156 13.34 1.48 -4.17
N PRO A 157 13.73 0.91 -5.34
CA PRO A 157 13.11 1.20 -6.62
C PRO A 157 11.58 1.05 -6.61
N THR A 158 11.05 -0.02 -6.04
CA THR A 158 9.60 -0.26 -5.93
C THR A 158 8.85 0.86 -5.20
N ARG A 159 9.45 1.41 -4.14
CA ARG A 159 8.84 2.52 -3.40
C ARG A 159 8.90 3.84 -4.19
N VAL A 160 10.03 4.11 -4.83
CA VAL A 160 10.18 5.28 -5.70
C VAL A 160 9.17 5.22 -6.85
N ILE A 161 9.00 4.07 -7.50
CA ILE A 161 8.01 3.86 -8.57
C ILE A 161 6.58 4.15 -8.05
N ALA A 162 6.23 3.66 -6.87
CA ALA A 162 4.94 3.94 -6.25
C ALA A 162 4.74 5.45 -6.01
N GLY A 163 5.77 6.15 -5.53
CA GLY A 163 5.77 7.60 -5.35
C GLY A 163 5.58 8.35 -6.68
N LEU A 164 6.37 8.01 -7.70
CA LEU A 164 6.26 8.62 -9.03
C LEU A 164 4.86 8.44 -9.65
N ASN A 165 4.26 7.27 -9.50
CA ASN A 165 2.93 6.96 -10.02
C ASN A 165 1.78 7.56 -9.18
N SER A 166 2.07 8.24 -8.07
CA SER A 166 1.05 8.87 -7.23
C SER A 166 0.58 10.22 -7.74
N PHE A 167 1.21 10.73 -8.80
CA PHE A 167 0.92 12.05 -9.37
C PHE A 167 0.52 11.93 -10.84
N ASN A 168 -0.46 12.74 -11.24
CA ASN A 168 -0.97 12.78 -12.62
C ASN A 168 -0.18 13.75 -13.52
N GLN A 169 0.84 14.40 -13.00
CA GLN A 169 1.68 15.36 -13.71
C GLN A 169 3.15 14.98 -13.65
N LYS A 170 3.96 15.46 -14.59
CA LYS A 170 5.41 15.27 -14.55
C LYS A 170 6.04 15.99 -13.38
N LEU A 171 6.96 15.31 -12.71
CA LEU A 171 7.62 15.74 -11.49
C LEU A 171 9.01 16.28 -11.75
N ILE A 172 9.46 17.16 -10.88
CA ILE A 172 10.88 17.44 -10.64
C ILE A 172 11.27 16.58 -9.44
N VAL A 173 12.24 15.67 -9.64
CA VAL A 173 12.67 14.74 -8.61
C VAL A 173 14.09 15.06 -8.18
N ILE A 174 14.29 15.18 -6.88
CA ILE A 174 15.60 15.26 -6.26
C ILE A 174 15.84 13.90 -5.61
N ALA A 175 16.82 13.16 -6.14
CA ALA A 175 17.14 11.80 -5.69
C ALA A 175 18.62 11.65 -5.39
N GLY A 176 18.94 10.76 -4.45
CA GLY A 176 20.30 10.44 -4.09
C GLY A 176 20.36 9.71 -2.75
N GLY A 177 21.55 9.34 -2.35
CA GLY A 177 21.75 8.68 -1.08
C GLY A 177 22.93 7.71 -1.10
N TYR A 178 22.82 6.65 -0.31
CA TYR A 178 23.81 5.60 -0.18
C TYR A 178 23.47 4.42 -1.08
N ASP A 179 24.47 3.89 -1.81
CA ASP A 179 24.29 2.72 -2.64
C ASP A 179 24.06 1.45 -1.80
N LYS A 180 22.86 0.89 -1.90
CA LYS A 180 22.47 -0.37 -1.27
C LYS A 180 22.73 -1.59 -2.16
N LYS A 181 23.40 -1.41 -3.30
CA LYS A 181 23.66 -2.44 -4.32
C LYS A 181 22.37 -3.07 -4.84
N ILE A 182 21.32 -2.26 -4.97
CA ILE A 182 20.04 -2.65 -5.53
C ILE A 182 20.00 -2.18 -6.99
N PRO A 183 19.56 -3.03 -7.94
CA PRO A 183 19.43 -2.64 -9.34
C PRO A 183 18.52 -1.43 -9.52
N PHE A 184 18.96 -0.41 -10.28
CA PHE A 184 18.18 0.80 -10.59
C PHE A 184 17.45 0.71 -11.93
N GLU A 185 17.74 -0.31 -12.75
CA GLU A 185 17.13 -0.51 -14.07
C GLU A 185 15.60 -0.44 -14.06
N PRO A 186 14.89 -0.99 -13.02
CA PRO A 186 13.43 -0.88 -12.95
C PRO A 186 12.88 0.55 -12.87
N LEU A 187 13.73 1.53 -12.52
CA LEU A 187 13.33 2.94 -12.46
C LEU A 187 13.32 3.63 -13.83
N ALA A 188 13.98 3.07 -14.84
CA ALA A 188 14.19 3.75 -16.12
C ALA A 188 12.86 4.15 -16.80
N GLU A 189 11.91 3.22 -16.93
CA GLU A 189 10.62 3.49 -17.55
C GLU A 189 9.76 4.46 -16.72
N PRO A 190 9.53 4.24 -15.41
CA PRO A 190 8.78 5.17 -14.58
C PRO A 190 9.37 6.58 -14.52
N VAL A 191 10.69 6.72 -14.51
CA VAL A 191 11.37 8.02 -14.57
C VAL A 191 11.10 8.71 -15.91
N ASN A 192 11.29 8.04 -17.03
CA ASN A 192 11.02 8.61 -18.36
C ASN A 192 9.55 9.05 -18.51
N LYS A 193 8.63 8.28 -17.95
CA LYS A 193 7.19 8.56 -18.01
C LYS A 193 6.78 9.74 -17.13
N ASN A 194 7.24 9.77 -15.87
CA ASN A 194 6.69 10.63 -14.84
C ASN A 194 7.58 11.82 -14.46
N VAL A 195 8.87 11.83 -14.87
CA VAL A 195 9.82 12.85 -14.44
C VAL A 195 10.10 13.83 -15.58
N LYS A 196 10.07 15.13 -15.26
CA LYS A 196 10.46 16.21 -16.15
C LYS A 196 11.94 16.57 -15.97
N ILE A 197 12.39 16.63 -14.72
CA ILE A 197 13.77 16.95 -14.36
C ILE A 197 14.17 16.00 -13.23
N LEU A 198 15.31 15.34 -13.38
CA LEU A 198 15.92 14.52 -12.35
C LEU A 198 17.20 15.20 -11.87
N ILE A 199 17.26 15.54 -10.59
CA ILE A 199 18.41 16.13 -9.93
C ILE A 199 19.02 15.04 -9.04
N LEU A 200 20.26 14.67 -9.31
CA LEU A 200 20.98 13.64 -8.57
C LEU A 200 21.94 14.26 -7.57
N LEU A 201 21.92 13.74 -6.34
CA LEU A 201 22.77 14.19 -5.25
C LEU A 201 23.43 12.97 -4.59
N GLY A 202 24.67 13.12 -4.13
CA GLY A 202 25.40 12.07 -3.43
C GLY A 202 26.32 11.24 -4.32
N ALA A 203 26.63 10.03 -3.85
CA ALA A 203 27.64 9.16 -4.46
C ALA A 203 27.05 8.06 -5.37
N THR A 204 25.74 8.04 -5.54
CA THR A 204 25.03 7.06 -6.38
C THR A 204 24.32 7.71 -7.53
#